data_832738e7ce4a16e543a5e3c5169c8121
#
_entry.id   832738e7ce4a16e543a5e3c5169c8121
#
_cell.length_a   1.000
_cell.length_b   1.000
_cell.length_c   1.000
_cell.angle_alpha   90.00
_cell.angle_beta   90.00
_cell.angle_gamma   90.00
#
_symmetry.space_group_name_H-M   'P 1'
#
loop_
_entity.id
_entity.type
_entity.pdbx_description
1 polymer ?
#
loop_
_entity_poly.entity_id
_entity_poly.type
_entity_poly.pdbx_seq_one_letter_code
_entity_poly.pdbx_strand_id
1 'polypeptide(L)'
;MQQYASELYNALVEATSECKANYLSFSGGLDSTIIAYLLKEKIHGVSVIISDHAAPDYAFIEIAREEFNIPVDIEYVNFEQLLPKIEETIKIFQNFNFIEIRNYVGLCNICQIVKNKNQKGIISGDAADELFAGYNMFLSKDYKEIDSDLKKIWKVMQFPSKKIAAHFGLNVEYPFLNENVKKLAMKIPVELKVKSERNRKYGKWILRKAFEGKISRSLLWRDKTPMGDGSGSAGLVTFFDKFYSDETYSKKLKNVKKEDDVVLYSKEHLYYYEIFRKHFDVPSKLNQSSTQCPDCKYEFNSDLPTYSTRRYGLEYCRMCGRFPYIK
;
A
#
# COMPACT_ATOMS: atom_id res chain seq x y z
N MET A 1 -18.03 21.29 9.59
CA MET A 1 -17.76 19.87 9.85
C MET A 1 -18.87 18.99 9.28
N GLN A 2 -20.11 19.13 9.76
CA GLN A 2 -21.23 18.29 9.31
C GLN A 2 -21.49 18.40 7.79
N GLN A 3 -21.39 19.62 7.25
CA GLN A 3 -21.47 19.87 5.82
C GLN A 3 -20.40 19.08 5.04
N TYR A 4 -19.12 19.16 5.40
CA TYR A 4 -18.05 18.40 4.73
C TYR A 4 -18.24 16.88 4.80
N ALA A 5 -18.74 16.37 5.94
CA ALA A 5 -19.02 14.94 6.08
C ALA A 5 -20.15 14.49 5.13
N SER A 6 -21.22 15.28 5.01
CA SER A 6 -22.34 15.00 4.11
C SER A 6 -21.92 15.11 2.63
N GLU A 7 -21.21 16.18 2.27
CA GLU A 7 -20.68 16.35 0.91
C GLU A 7 -19.75 15.21 0.51
N LEU A 8 -18.87 14.77 1.43
CA LEU A 8 -17.94 13.67 1.19
C LEU A 8 -18.65 12.33 1.03
N TYR A 9 -19.67 12.07 1.85
CA TYR A 9 -20.51 10.88 1.70
C TYR A 9 -21.17 10.85 0.32
N ASN A 10 -21.81 11.94 -0.09
CA ASN A 10 -22.49 12.02 -1.38
C ASN A 10 -21.53 11.88 -2.56
N ALA A 11 -20.36 12.53 -2.50
CA ALA A 11 -19.34 12.43 -3.54
C ALA A 11 -18.79 10.99 -3.67
N LEU A 12 -18.66 10.26 -2.56
CA LEU A 12 -18.23 8.85 -2.61
C LEU A 12 -19.36 7.93 -3.10
N VAL A 13 -20.62 8.19 -2.78
CA VAL A 13 -21.76 7.47 -3.36
C VAL A 13 -21.77 7.62 -4.88
N GLU A 14 -21.61 8.84 -5.39
CA GLU A 14 -21.52 9.11 -6.83
C GLU A 14 -20.33 8.39 -7.46
N ALA A 15 -19.12 8.58 -6.91
CA ALA A 15 -17.90 7.98 -7.40
C ALA A 15 -17.94 6.44 -7.46
N THR A 16 -18.53 5.80 -6.46
CA THR A 16 -18.69 4.34 -6.44
C THR A 16 -19.76 3.87 -7.40
N SER A 17 -20.82 4.65 -7.65
CA SER A 17 -21.86 4.30 -8.62
C SER A 17 -21.35 4.24 -10.06
N GLU A 18 -20.31 4.99 -10.39
CA GLU A 18 -19.64 5.01 -11.69
C GLU A 18 -18.77 3.77 -11.93
N CYS A 19 -18.39 3.03 -10.87
CA CYS A 19 -17.56 1.84 -10.98
C CYS A 19 -18.26 0.73 -11.75
N LYS A 20 -17.54 0.17 -12.72
CA LYS A 20 -18.00 -0.94 -13.57
C LYS A 20 -17.52 -2.29 -13.07
N ALA A 21 -16.39 -2.32 -12.36
CA ALA A 21 -15.86 -3.54 -11.76
C ALA A 21 -16.73 -3.99 -10.57
N ASN A 22 -16.84 -5.31 -10.41
CA ASN A 22 -17.58 -5.94 -9.31
C ASN A 22 -16.67 -6.61 -8.28
N TYR A 23 -15.35 -6.52 -8.46
CA TYR A 23 -14.36 -7.11 -7.57
C TYR A 23 -13.58 -6.01 -6.86
N LEU A 24 -13.43 -6.16 -5.55
CA LEU A 24 -12.74 -5.22 -4.67
C LEU A 24 -11.50 -5.90 -4.06
N SER A 25 -10.34 -5.28 -4.17
CA SER A 25 -9.20 -5.62 -3.32
C SER A 25 -9.55 -5.25 -1.88
N PHE A 26 -9.96 -6.26 -1.09
CA PHE A 26 -10.61 -6.06 0.19
C PHE A 26 -9.70 -6.43 1.35
N SER A 27 -9.18 -5.44 2.06
CA SER A 27 -8.26 -5.63 3.19
C SER A 27 -8.94 -5.51 4.56
N GLY A 28 -10.26 -5.24 4.62
CA GLY A 28 -10.91 -4.88 5.89
C GLY A 28 -10.41 -3.56 6.50
N GLY A 29 -9.50 -2.84 5.82
CA GLY A 29 -9.09 -1.48 6.17
C GLY A 29 -10.23 -0.48 5.93
N LEU A 30 -10.15 0.70 6.55
CA LEU A 30 -11.21 1.71 6.47
C LEU A 30 -11.64 2.01 5.03
N ASP A 31 -10.69 2.16 4.11
CA ASP A 31 -10.94 2.60 2.75
C ASP A 31 -11.71 1.55 1.95
N SER A 32 -11.22 0.31 1.97
CA SER A 32 -11.89 -0.83 1.32
C SER A 32 -13.24 -1.14 1.98
N THR A 33 -13.35 -0.96 3.30
CA THR A 33 -14.61 -1.13 4.05
C THR A 33 -15.66 -0.10 3.63
N ILE A 34 -15.28 1.16 3.43
CA ILE A 34 -16.19 2.20 2.93
C ILE A 34 -16.68 1.87 1.52
N ILE A 35 -15.77 1.44 0.63
CA ILE A 35 -16.16 1.03 -0.73
C ILE A 35 -17.08 -0.18 -0.69
N ALA A 36 -16.76 -1.19 0.14
CA ALA A 36 -17.59 -2.38 0.31
C ALA A 36 -18.99 -2.02 0.79
N TYR A 37 -19.11 -1.13 1.78
CA TYR A 37 -20.42 -0.64 2.26
C TYR A 37 -21.24 0.05 1.16
N LEU A 38 -20.60 0.93 0.37
CA LEU A 38 -21.27 1.69 -0.69
C LEU A 38 -21.71 0.80 -1.86
N LEU A 39 -21.01 -0.29 -2.10
CA LEU A 39 -21.26 -1.21 -3.22
C LEU A 39 -21.81 -2.57 -2.79
N LYS A 40 -22.24 -2.73 -1.54
CA LYS A 40 -22.61 -4.02 -0.94
C LYS A 40 -23.58 -4.88 -1.76
N GLU A 41 -24.44 -4.26 -2.55
CA GLU A 41 -25.43 -4.98 -3.37
C GLU A 41 -24.81 -5.64 -4.63
N LYS A 42 -23.58 -5.26 -5.02
CA LYS A 42 -22.96 -5.74 -6.27
C LYS A 42 -21.51 -6.16 -6.16
N ILE A 43 -20.87 -5.94 -5.02
CA ILE A 43 -19.42 -6.14 -4.88
C ILE A 43 -19.08 -7.53 -4.37
N HIS A 44 -17.96 -8.06 -4.83
CA HIS A 44 -17.31 -9.27 -4.35
C HIS A 44 -15.92 -8.91 -3.83
N GLY A 45 -15.67 -9.10 -2.55
CA GLY A 45 -14.36 -8.87 -1.95
C GLY A 45 -13.38 -10.00 -2.32
N VAL A 46 -12.12 -9.65 -2.53
CA VAL A 46 -11.02 -10.62 -2.65
C VAL A 46 -9.91 -10.22 -1.71
N SER A 47 -9.47 -11.14 -0.88
CA SER A 47 -8.44 -10.96 0.14
C SER A 47 -7.41 -12.07 0.09
N VAL A 48 -6.18 -11.75 0.47
CA VAL A 48 -5.11 -12.74 0.68
C VAL A 48 -4.61 -12.62 2.10
N ILE A 49 -4.59 -13.72 2.81
CA ILE A 49 -4.13 -13.85 4.20
C ILE A 49 -2.94 -14.79 4.23
N ILE A 50 -1.85 -14.32 4.82
CA ILE A 50 -0.64 -15.14 4.97
C ILE A 50 -0.75 -15.92 6.28
N SER A 51 -0.84 -17.26 6.15
CA SER A 51 -1.11 -18.17 7.26
C SER A 51 0.06 -18.34 8.24
N ASP A 52 1.29 -18.05 7.80
CA ASP A 52 2.50 -18.27 8.60
C ASP A 52 2.82 -17.12 9.57
N HIS A 53 2.01 -16.07 9.56
CA HIS A 53 2.19 -14.89 10.40
C HIS A 53 0.86 -14.31 10.86
N ALA A 54 0.89 -13.50 11.91
CA ALA A 54 -0.30 -12.79 12.38
C ALA A 54 -0.81 -11.83 11.27
N ALA A 55 -2.08 -11.97 10.91
CA ALA A 55 -2.76 -11.18 9.91
C ALA A 55 -4.04 -10.55 10.49
N PRO A 56 -3.92 -9.48 11.30
CA PRO A 56 -5.04 -8.89 12.02
C PRO A 56 -6.16 -8.36 11.11
N ASP A 57 -5.89 -8.10 9.84
CA ASP A 57 -6.92 -7.68 8.88
C ASP A 57 -8.01 -8.73 8.69
N TYR A 58 -7.70 -10.02 8.88
CA TYR A 58 -8.66 -11.12 8.77
C TYR A 58 -9.92 -10.90 9.62
N ALA A 59 -9.75 -10.52 10.90
CA ALA A 59 -10.88 -10.27 11.77
C ALA A 59 -11.80 -9.15 11.25
N PHE A 60 -11.23 -8.10 10.68
CA PHE A 60 -12.01 -6.99 10.13
C PHE A 60 -12.66 -7.32 8.79
N ILE A 61 -12.05 -8.19 7.99
CA ILE A 61 -12.65 -8.75 6.78
C ILE A 61 -13.92 -9.53 7.14
N GLU A 62 -13.84 -10.42 8.15
CA GLU A 62 -14.99 -11.21 8.59
C GLU A 62 -16.09 -10.34 9.17
N ILE A 63 -15.78 -9.37 10.05
CA ILE A 63 -16.78 -8.46 10.61
C ILE A 63 -17.49 -7.69 9.48
N ALA A 64 -16.76 -7.17 8.49
CA ALA A 64 -17.37 -6.42 7.39
C ALA A 64 -18.16 -7.33 6.44
N ARG A 65 -17.69 -8.55 6.18
CA ARG A 65 -18.39 -9.56 5.40
C ARG A 65 -19.77 -9.86 5.99
N GLU A 66 -19.82 -10.06 7.30
CA GLU A 66 -21.07 -10.32 8.01
C GLU A 66 -21.97 -9.07 8.07
N GLU A 67 -21.41 -7.92 8.46
CA GLU A 67 -22.17 -6.69 8.63
C GLU A 67 -22.83 -6.22 7.32
N PHE A 68 -22.13 -6.37 6.18
CA PHE A 68 -22.62 -5.92 4.88
C PHE A 68 -23.25 -7.03 4.05
N ASN A 69 -23.20 -8.27 4.52
CA ASN A 69 -23.66 -9.46 3.79
C ASN A 69 -23.09 -9.56 2.37
N ILE A 70 -21.77 -9.33 2.23
CA ILE A 70 -21.08 -9.37 0.94
C ILE A 70 -20.30 -10.68 0.78
N PRO A 71 -20.21 -11.24 -0.43
CA PRO A 71 -19.33 -12.36 -0.72
C PRO A 71 -17.86 -11.89 -0.67
N VAL A 72 -17.01 -12.67 -0.01
CA VAL A 72 -15.57 -12.43 0.05
C VAL A 72 -14.83 -13.74 -0.18
N ASP A 73 -13.99 -13.78 -1.20
CA ASP A 73 -13.03 -14.86 -1.40
C ASP A 73 -11.77 -14.54 -0.58
N ILE A 74 -11.44 -15.41 0.36
CA ILE A 74 -10.22 -15.29 1.15
C ILE A 74 -9.30 -16.43 0.74
N GLU A 75 -8.17 -16.11 0.13
CA GLU A 75 -7.11 -17.08 -0.16
C GLU A 75 -6.09 -17.07 0.97
N TYR A 76 -5.86 -18.25 1.53
CA TYR A 76 -4.82 -18.47 2.54
C TYR A 76 -3.57 -18.99 1.85
N VAL A 77 -2.46 -18.29 2.02
CA VAL A 77 -1.17 -18.66 1.44
C VAL A 77 -0.09 -18.70 2.53
N ASN A 78 0.84 -19.63 2.40
CA ASN A 78 2.05 -19.63 3.23
C ASN A 78 3.19 -18.89 2.51
N PHE A 79 4.31 -18.64 3.22
CA PHE A 79 5.43 -17.89 2.63
C PHE A 79 6.05 -18.59 1.43
N GLU A 80 6.11 -19.93 1.39
CA GLU A 80 6.66 -20.67 0.26
C GLU A 80 5.81 -20.49 -0.99
N GLN A 81 4.49 -20.50 -0.84
CA GLN A 81 3.55 -20.24 -1.93
C GLN A 81 3.64 -18.81 -2.47
N LEU A 82 4.15 -17.86 -1.68
CA LEU A 82 4.38 -16.48 -2.13
C LEU A 82 5.66 -16.31 -2.95
N LEU A 83 6.62 -17.22 -2.89
CA LEU A 83 7.91 -17.05 -3.59
C LEU A 83 7.76 -16.79 -5.10
N PRO A 84 6.94 -17.51 -5.86
CA PRO A 84 6.69 -17.21 -7.26
C PRO A 84 6.07 -15.83 -7.47
N LYS A 85 5.19 -15.39 -6.55
CA LYS A 85 4.54 -14.06 -6.62
C LYS A 85 5.49 -12.93 -6.26
N ILE A 86 6.45 -13.17 -5.39
CA ILE A 86 7.55 -12.23 -5.11
C ILE A 86 8.37 -12.01 -6.39
N GLU A 87 8.78 -13.07 -7.07
CA GLU A 87 9.49 -12.97 -8.34
C GLU A 87 8.67 -12.25 -9.40
N GLU A 88 7.37 -12.57 -9.54
CA GLU A 88 6.46 -11.90 -10.46
C GLU A 88 6.32 -10.40 -10.12
N THR A 89 6.19 -10.04 -8.83
CA THR A 89 6.12 -8.64 -8.37
C THR A 89 7.40 -7.87 -8.69
N ILE A 90 8.58 -8.50 -8.51
CA ILE A 90 9.87 -7.91 -8.88
C ILE A 90 9.94 -7.64 -10.39
N LYS A 91 9.46 -8.56 -11.23
CA LYS A 91 9.41 -8.37 -12.68
C LYS A 91 8.46 -7.22 -13.09
N ILE A 92 7.29 -7.12 -12.43
CA ILE A 92 6.31 -6.05 -12.69
C ILE A 92 6.87 -4.69 -12.31
N PHE A 93 7.50 -4.59 -11.14
CA PHE A 93 8.04 -3.34 -10.63
C PHE A 93 9.39 -2.96 -11.21
N GLN A 94 10.14 -3.95 -11.69
CA GLN A 94 11.52 -3.80 -12.18
C GLN A 94 12.42 -3.17 -11.12
N ASN A 95 12.22 -3.57 -9.87
CA ASN A 95 12.98 -3.11 -8.71
C ASN A 95 13.14 -4.24 -7.68
N PHE A 96 13.98 -4.01 -6.67
CA PHE A 96 14.14 -4.90 -5.52
C PHE A 96 13.85 -4.20 -4.20
N ASN A 97 12.95 -3.21 -4.25
CA ASN A 97 12.49 -2.45 -3.10
C ASN A 97 11.70 -3.34 -2.15
N PHE A 98 12.36 -3.79 -1.08
CA PHE A 98 11.81 -4.77 -0.15
C PHE A 98 10.52 -4.31 0.54
N ILE A 99 10.33 -3.00 0.74
CA ILE A 99 9.11 -2.46 1.35
C ILE A 99 7.94 -2.55 0.36
N GLU A 100 8.17 -2.14 -0.87
CA GLU A 100 7.16 -2.12 -1.92
C GLU A 100 6.75 -3.54 -2.29
N ILE A 101 7.71 -4.45 -2.50
CA ILE A 101 7.45 -5.85 -2.83
C ILE A 101 6.63 -6.51 -1.71
N ARG A 102 7.04 -6.36 -0.44
CA ARG A 102 6.34 -6.91 0.71
C ARG A 102 4.90 -6.40 0.82
N ASN A 103 4.67 -5.12 0.54
CA ASN A 103 3.35 -4.53 0.62
C ASN A 103 2.43 -4.99 -0.52
N TYR A 104 2.96 -5.26 -1.71
CA TYR A 104 2.15 -5.47 -2.90
C TYR A 104 2.12 -6.92 -3.42
N VAL A 105 2.88 -7.84 -2.84
CA VAL A 105 2.85 -9.27 -3.23
C VAL A 105 1.46 -9.89 -3.05
N GLY A 106 0.74 -9.52 -1.99
CA GLY A 106 -0.65 -9.94 -1.77
C GLY A 106 -1.60 -9.44 -2.86
N LEU A 107 -1.43 -8.19 -3.32
CA LEU A 107 -2.23 -7.65 -4.42
C LEU A 107 -1.93 -8.33 -5.75
N CYS A 108 -0.67 -8.74 -5.98
CA CYS A 108 -0.31 -9.55 -7.16
C CYS A 108 -1.11 -10.87 -7.18
N ASN A 109 -1.27 -11.51 -6.02
CA ASN A 109 -2.09 -12.71 -5.88
C ASN A 109 -3.59 -12.42 -6.09
N ILE A 110 -4.12 -11.36 -5.48
CA ILE A 110 -5.51 -10.92 -5.68
C ILE A 110 -5.81 -10.68 -7.17
N CYS A 111 -4.94 -9.99 -7.89
CA CYS A 111 -5.14 -9.73 -9.32
C CYS A 111 -5.15 -11.02 -10.15
N GLN A 112 -4.32 -12.02 -9.80
CA GLN A 112 -4.37 -13.33 -10.43
C GLN A 112 -5.72 -14.04 -10.20
N ILE A 113 -6.25 -14.00 -8.97
CA ILE A 113 -7.55 -14.58 -8.63
C ILE A 113 -8.66 -13.95 -9.47
N VAL A 114 -8.69 -12.61 -9.52
CA VAL A 114 -9.68 -11.84 -10.26
C VAL A 114 -9.61 -12.14 -11.76
N LYS A 115 -8.40 -12.24 -12.33
CA LYS A 115 -8.18 -12.67 -13.72
C LYS A 115 -8.70 -14.07 -13.98
N ASN A 116 -8.43 -15.02 -13.09
CA ASN A 116 -8.87 -16.42 -13.23
C ASN A 116 -10.39 -16.55 -13.21
N LYS A 117 -11.09 -15.56 -12.63
CA LYS A 117 -12.55 -15.43 -12.67
C LYS A 117 -13.06 -14.71 -13.94
N ASN A 118 -12.20 -14.54 -14.95
CA ASN A 118 -12.51 -13.88 -16.22
C ASN A 118 -13.00 -12.42 -16.06
N GLN A 119 -12.59 -11.75 -15.01
CA GLN A 119 -12.93 -10.35 -14.79
C GLN A 119 -11.98 -9.42 -15.55
N LYS A 120 -12.45 -8.21 -15.85
CA LYS A 120 -11.68 -7.18 -16.58
C LYS A 120 -11.26 -6.00 -15.72
N GLY A 121 -11.75 -5.94 -14.49
CA GLY A 121 -11.47 -4.81 -13.59
C GLY A 121 -11.51 -5.20 -12.12
N ILE A 122 -10.86 -4.36 -11.31
CA ILE A 122 -10.82 -4.45 -9.86
C ILE A 122 -10.92 -3.04 -9.27
N ILE A 123 -11.59 -2.90 -8.14
CA ILE A 123 -11.68 -1.65 -7.40
C ILE A 123 -10.62 -1.67 -6.30
N SER A 124 -9.96 -0.51 -6.07
CA SER A 124 -8.99 -0.32 -5.00
C SER A 124 -9.34 0.87 -4.12
N GLY A 125 -9.03 0.75 -2.82
CA GLY A 125 -9.11 1.84 -1.83
C GLY A 125 -7.95 2.83 -1.87
N ASP A 126 -7.06 2.74 -2.83
CA ASP A 126 -5.91 3.64 -2.98
C ASP A 126 -6.34 5.11 -3.05
N ALA A 127 -5.45 6.00 -2.71
CA ALA A 127 -5.59 7.45 -2.60
C ALA A 127 -6.27 7.97 -1.32
N ALA A 128 -6.99 7.16 -0.58
CA ALA A 128 -7.62 7.63 0.66
C ALA A 128 -6.61 8.08 1.72
N ASP A 129 -5.48 7.38 1.85
CA ASP A 129 -4.40 7.78 2.77
C ASP A 129 -3.78 9.12 2.38
N GLU A 130 -3.54 9.33 1.10
CA GLU A 130 -2.95 10.52 0.53
C GLU A 130 -3.88 11.72 0.61
N LEU A 131 -5.15 11.54 0.36
CA LEU A 131 -6.13 12.62 0.32
C LEU A 131 -6.58 13.06 1.73
N PHE A 132 -6.64 12.12 2.68
CA PHE A 132 -7.23 12.35 4.00
C PHE A 132 -6.24 12.17 5.16
N ALA A 133 -4.93 12.25 4.91
CA ALA A 133 -3.87 12.13 5.92
C ALA A 133 -3.97 10.83 6.73
N GLY A 134 -4.08 9.68 6.04
CA GLY A 134 -4.28 8.38 6.68
C GLY A 134 -3.03 7.75 7.28
N TYR A 135 -1.84 8.20 6.93
CA TYR A 135 -0.58 7.62 7.40
C TYR A 135 -0.28 7.95 8.86
N ASN A 136 0.19 6.97 9.63
CA ASN A 136 0.51 7.14 11.04
C ASN A 136 1.52 8.27 11.31
N MET A 137 2.40 8.58 10.36
CA MET A 137 3.37 9.68 10.48
C MET A 137 2.72 11.04 10.67
N PHE A 138 1.49 11.23 10.19
CA PHE A 138 0.76 12.49 10.36
C PHE A 138 0.25 12.69 11.79
N LEU A 139 0.12 11.62 12.58
CA LEU A 139 -0.40 11.72 13.95
C LEU A 139 0.54 12.46 14.90
N SER A 140 1.84 12.52 14.60
CA SER A 140 2.86 13.21 15.41
C SER A 140 3.23 14.61 14.90
N LYS A 141 2.66 15.04 13.76
CA LYS A 141 2.97 16.33 13.13
C LYS A 141 1.98 17.42 13.53
N ASP A 142 2.40 18.67 13.41
CA ASP A 142 1.48 19.79 13.46
C ASP A 142 0.70 19.97 12.14
N TYR A 143 -0.37 20.77 12.16
CA TYR A 143 -1.24 20.93 11.00
C TYR A 143 -0.56 21.62 9.81
N LYS A 144 0.41 22.51 10.03
CA LYS A 144 1.15 23.18 8.95
C LYS A 144 2.07 22.19 8.22
N GLU A 145 2.75 21.35 9.00
CA GLU A 145 3.58 20.28 8.45
C GLU A 145 2.74 19.28 7.63
N ILE A 146 1.58 18.85 8.18
CA ILE A 146 0.66 17.95 7.49
C ILE A 146 0.17 18.56 6.18
N ASP A 147 -0.27 19.82 6.18
CA ASP A 147 -0.76 20.51 4.99
C ASP A 147 0.32 20.62 3.91
N SER A 148 1.54 20.97 4.31
CA SER A 148 2.70 21.03 3.42
C SER A 148 3.00 19.68 2.78
N ASP A 149 3.02 18.62 3.60
CA ASP A 149 3.33 17.27 3.11
C ASP A 149 2.23 16.72 2.19
N LEU A 150 0.96 16.93 2.52
CA LEU A 150 -0.16 16.54 1.67
C LEU A 150 -0.09 17.22 0.30
N LYS A 151 0.22 18.52 0.24
CA LYS A 151 0.38 19.25 -1.02
C LYS A 151 1.52 18.69 -1.89
N LYS A 152 2.61 18.19 -1.28
CA LYS A 152 3.70 17.52 -2.00
C LYS A 152 3.23 16.15 -2.50
N ILE A 153 2.58 15.34 -1.65
CA ILE A 153 2.06 14.02 -1.98
C ILE A 153 1.08 14.09 -3.16
N TRP A 154 0.14 15.04 -3.16
CA TRP A 154 -0.86 15.19 -4.23
C TRP A 154 -0.26 15.46 -5.61
N LYS A 155 0.93 16.07 -5.68
CA LYS A 155 1.61 16.35 -6.96
C LYS A 155 2.22 15.10 -7.61
N VAL A 156 2.53 14.09 -6.81
CA VAL A 156 3.36 12.95 -7.24
C VAL A 156 2.77 11.58 -6.91
N MET A 157 1.57 11.53 -6.31
CA MET A 157 0.95 10.25 -5.93
C MET A 157 0.77 9.34 -7.14
N GLN A 158 1.29 8.14 -7.03
CA GLN A 158 1.18 7.06 -8.00
C GLN A 158 0.92 5.78 -7.23
N PHE A 159 0.13 4.89 -7.82
CA PHE A 159 -0.31 3.67 -7.16
C PHE A 159 0.25 2.46 -7.88
N PRO A 160 1.12 1.65 -7.23
CA PRO A 160 1.67 0.42 -7.79
C PRO A 160 0.60 -0.60 -8.22
N SER A 161 -0.59 -0.55 -7.60
CA SER A 161 -1.75 -1.35 -7.97
C SER A 161 -2.09 -1.28 -9.46
N LYS A 162 -1.89 -0.11 -10.10
CA LYS A 162 -2.12 0.06 -11.54
C LYS A 162 -1.19 -0.81 -12.38
N LYS A 163 0.11 -0.88 -12.02
CA LYS A 163 1.09 -1.70 -12.75
C LYS A 163 0.78 -3.19 -12.58
N ILE A 164 0.45 -3.61 -11.36
CA ILE A 164 0.11 -5.01 -11.07
C ILE A 164 -1.14 -5.40 -11.85
N ALA A 165 -2.23 -4.66 -11.72
CA ALA A 165 -3.47 -5.00 -12.42
C ALA A 165 -3.29 -5.05 -13.93
N ALA A 166 -2.58 -4.08 -14.52
CA ALA A 166 -2.28 -4.04 -15.95
C ALA A 166 -1.50 -5.28 -16.42
N HIS A 167 -0.57 -5.81 -15.62
CA HIS A 167 0.13 -7.07 -15.91
C HIS A 167 -0.83 -8.25 -16.07
N PHE A 168 -1.90 -8.29 -15.29
CA PHE A 168 -2.95 -9.32 -15.39
C PHE A 168 -4.04 -8.98 -16.42
N GLY A 169 -3.94 -7.87 -17.14
CA GLY A 169 -4.95 -7.41 -18.08
C GLY A 169 -6.21 -6.86 -17.42
N LEU A 170 -6.09 -6.39 -16.16
CA LEU A 170 -7.17 -5.79 -15.39
C LEU A 170 -7.06 -4.27 -15.40
N ASN A 171 -8.22 -3.59 -15.46
CA ASN A 171 -8.32 -2.17 -15.16
C ASN A 171 -8.55 -1.97 -13.66
N VAL A 172 -7.90 -0.96 -13.06
CA VAL A 172 -8.17 -0.57 -11.67
C VAL A 172 -9.04 0.67 -11.64
N GLU A 173 -10.10 0.61 -10.85
CA GLU A 173 -10.97 1.73 -10.56
C GLU A 173 -10.70 2.25 -9.14
N TYR A 174 -10.58 3.58 -9.01
CA TYR A 174 -10.20 4.26 -7.78
C TYR A 174 -11.29 5.27 -7.38
N PRO A 175 -12.30 4.89 -6.60
CA PRO A 175 -13.36 5.82 -6.21
C PRO A 175 -12.85 7.08 -5.50
N PHE A 176 -11.78 6.96 -4.72
CA PHE A 176 -11.16 8.11 -4.04
C PHE A 176 -10.46 9.08 -5.01
N LEU A 177 -10.10 8.65 -6.22
CA LEU A 177 -9.52 9.51 -7.26
C LEU A 177 -10.56 10.15 -8.18
N ASN A 178 -11.86 9.87 -7.97
CA ASN A 178 -12.91 10.61 -8.67
C ASN A 178 -12.71 12.12 -8.47
N GLU A 179 -12.86 12.91 -9.53
CA GLU A 179 -12.51 14.33 -9.51
C GLU A 179 -13.27 15.14 -8.46
N ASN A 180 -14.54 14.79 -8.18
CA ASN A 180 -15.34 15.47 -7.16
C ASN A 180 -14.82 15.13 -5.75
N VAL A 181 -14.51 13.86 -5.50
CA VAL A 181 -13.90 13.42 -4.22
C VAL A 181 -12.55 14.07 -4.01
N LYS A 182 -11.68 14.08 -5.03
CA LYS A 182 -10.35 14.68 -4.96
C LYS A 182 -10.41 16.19 -4.70
N LYS A 183 -11.23 16.92 -5.45
CA LYS A 183 -11.42 18.36 -5.27
C LYS A 183 -11.95 18.70 -3.88
N LEU A 184 -12.91 17.91 -3.38
CA LEU A 184 -13.44 18.09 -2.03
C LEU A 184 -12.40 17.77 -0.97
N ALA A 185 -11.67 16.66 -1.11
CA ALA A 185 -10.60 16.29 -0.19
C ALA A 185 -9.53 17.40 -0.07
N MET A 186 -9.14 18.01 -1.18
CA MET A 186 -8.17 19.11 -1.20
C MET A 186 -8.69 20.39 -0.52
N LYS A 187 -10.01 20.63 -0.51
CA LYS A 187 -10.67 21.78 0.15
C LYS A 187 -10.88 21.57 1.66
N ILE A 188 -11.00 20.32 2.12
CA ILE A 188 -11.24 20.01 3.52
C ILE A 188 -10.03 20.46 4.35
N PRO A 189 -10.23 21.28 5.42
CA PRO A 189 -9.17 21.69 6.32
C PRO A 189 -8.43 20.49 6.94
N VAL A 190 -7.13 20.63 7.12
CA VAL A 190 -6.27 19.55 7.65
C VAL A 190 -6.67 19.13 9.07
N GLU A 191 -7.21 20.06 9.87
CA GLU A 191 -7.73 19.84 11.23
C GLU A 191 -8.94 18.89 11.26
N LEU A 192 -9.60 18.70 10.11
CA LEU A 192 -10.66 17.71 9.94
C LEU A 192 -10.15 16.39 9.36
N LYS A 193 -8.93 16.34 8.81
CA LYS A 193 -8.30 15.12 8.33
C LYS A 193 -7.61 14.36 9.46
N VAL A 194 -6.94 15.11 10.37
CA VAL A 194 -6.28 14.54 11.55
C VAL A 194 -6.84 15.21 12.79
N LYS A 195 -7.53 14.45 13.64
CA LYS A 195 -8.19 14.96 14.83
C LYS A 195 -8.29 13.94 15.93
N SER A 196 -8.38 14.44 17.19
CA SER A 196 -8.61 13.56 18.35
C SER A 196 -10.10 13.22 18.49
N GLU A 197 -10.35 11.95 18.76
CA GLU A 197 -11.67 11.39 19.09
C GLU A 197 -11.50 10.47 20.29
N ARG A 198 -12.24 10.72 21.39
CA ARG A 198 -12.15 9.95 22.64
C ARG A 198 -10.71 9.74 23.13
N ASN A 199 -9.96 10.83 23.28
CA ASN A 199 -8.57 10.87 23.74
C ASN A 199 -7.54 10.20 22.84
N ARG A 200 -7.89 9.84 21.59
CA ARG A 200 -7.00 9.26 20.61
C ARG A 200 -7.00 10.05 19.32
N LYS A 201 -5.82 10.26 18.70
CA LYS A 201 -5.66 10.99 17.43
C LYS A 201 -5.82 10.02 16.25
N TYR A 202 -6.64 10.39 15.29
CA TYR A 202 -6.91 9.58 14.09
C TYR A 202 -6.64 10.38 12.81
N GLY A 203 -6.03 9.73 11.84
CA GLY A 203 -6.06 10.15 10.44
C GLY A 203 -7.41 9.79 9.79
N LYS A 204 -7.68 10.38 8.62
CA LYS A 204 -8.97 10.19 7.92
C LYS A 204 -10.19 10.52 8.79
N TRP A 205 -10.04 11.42 9.75
CA TRP A 205 -11.08 11.68 10.75
C TRP A 205 -12.41 12.07 10.12
N ILE A 206 -12.41 13.00 9.15
CA ILE A 206 -13.64 13.43 8.45
C ILE A 206 -14.27 12.31 7.63
N LEU A 207 -13.44 11.42 7.04
CA LEU A 207 -13.91 10.26 6.31
C LEU A 207 -14.65 9.29 7.25
N ARG A 208 -14.11 9.04 8.46
CA ARG A 208 -14.79 8.23 9.49
C ARG A 208 -16.11 8.89 9.92
N LYS A 209 -16.12 10.21 10.11
CA LYS A 209 -17.35 10.96 10.49
C LYS A 209 -18.43 10.91 9.41
N ALA A 210 -18.07 10.89 8.12
CA ALA A 210 -19.04 10.80 7.02
C ALA A 210 -19.83 9.47 7.03
N PHE A 211 -19.29 8.42 7.64
CA PHE A 211 -19.91 7.09 7.72
C PHE A 211 -20.39 6.71 9.13
N GLU A 212 -20.31 7.62 10.11
CA GLU A 212 -20.86 7.37 11.45
C GLU A 212 -22.35 7.08 11.40
N GLY A 213 -22.78 6.05 12.14
CA GLY A 213 -24.16 5.56 12.13
C GLY A 213 -24.53 4.70 10.91
N LYS A 214 -23.63 4.53 9.96
CA LYS A 214 -23.82 3.72 8.75
C LYS A 214 -22.99 2.44 8.74
N ILE A 215 -21.80 2.50 9.32
CA ILE A 215 -20.84 1.41 9.47
C ILE A 215 -20.54 1.28 10.97
N SER A 216 -20.40 0.07 11.46
CA SER A 216 -20.08 -0.19 12.87
C SER A 216 -18.84 0.55 13.35
N ARG A 217 -18.83 0.87 14.64
CA ARG A 217 -17.70 1.58 15.23
C ARG A 217 -16.40 0.76 15.18
N SER A 218 -16.50 -0.57 15.31
CA SER A 218 -15.36 -1.49 15.23
C SER A 218 -14.61 -1.37 13.91
N LEU A 219 -15.31 -1.23 12.82
CA LEU A 219 -14.76 -1.03 11.47
C LEU A 219 -14.29 0.40 11.24
N LEU A 220 -15.14 1.38 11.59
CA LEU A 220 -14.83 2.80 11.31
C LEU A 220 -13.68 3.34 12.14
N TRP A 221 -13.58 2.97 13.42
CA TRP A 221 -12.61 3.55 14.34
C TRP A 221 -11.46 2.61 14.69
N ARG A 222 -11.25 1.57 13.85
CA ARG A 222 -10.06 0.71 13.96
C ARG A 222 -8.79 1.52 13.74
N ASP A 223 -7.69 1.03 14.30
CA ASP A 223 -6.36 1.58 14.07
C ASP A 223 -5.89 1.32 12.65
N LYS A 224 -5.09 2.24 12.14
CA LYS A 224 -4.39 2.01 10.89
C LYS A 224 -3.32 0.94 11.08
N THR A 225 -3.52 -0.18 10.44
CA THR A 225 -2.51 -1.24 10.31
C THR A 225 -1.76 -1.01 8.98
N PRO A 226 -0.42 -1.00 8.97
CA PRO A 226 0.34 -1.02 7.72
C PRO A 226 -0.03 -2.24 6.88
N MET A 227 0.02 -2.12 5.55
CA MET A 227 -0.44 -3.17 4.62
C MET A 227 0.27 -4.51 4.88
N GLY A 228 1.58 -4.50 5.07
CA GLY A 228 2.35 -5.71 5.36
C GLY A 228 2.00 -6.37 6.69
N ASP A 229 1.73 -5.58 7.74
CA ASP A 229 1.33 -6.10 9.05
C ASP A 229 -0.10 -6.65 9.01
N GLY A 230 -1.00 -5.97 8.30
CA GLY A 230 -2.40 -6.35 8.19
C GLY A 230 -2.61 -7.69 7.50
N SER A 231 -1.92 -7.94 6.40
CA SER A 231 -2.00 -9.16 5.60
C SER A 231 -1.12 -10.31 6.12
N GLY A 232 -0.16 -10.01 7.03
CA GLY A 232 0.83 -10.97 7.51
C GLY A 232 2.13 -11.00 6.68
N SER A 233 2.26 -10.21 5.60
CA SER A 233 3.48 -10.20 4.79
C SER A 233 4.71 -9.62 5.49
N ALA A 234 4.54 -8.91 6.60
CA ALA A 234 5.64 -8.46 7.46
C ALA A 234 6.49 -9.63 7.99
N GLY A 235 5.90 -10.82 8.14
CA GLY A 235 6.61 -12.04 8.55
C GLY A 235 7.64 -12.55 7.55
N LEU A 236 7.64 -12.07 6.29
CA LEU A 236 8.66 -12.39 5.29
C LEU A 236 10.07 -12.06 5.77
N VAL A 237 10.24 -11.02 6.58
CA VAL A 237 11.53 -10.67 7.19
C VAL A 237 12.10 -11.88 7.95
N THR A 238 11.33 -12.42 8.89
CA THR A 238 11.73 -13.57 9.71
C THR A 238 11.84 -14.86 8.88
N PHE A 239 11.00 -15.01 7.85
CA PHE A 239 11.08 -16.16 6.94
C PHE A 239 12.40 -16.17 6.18
N PHE A 240 12.81 -15.05 5.61
CA PHE A 240 14.06 -14.96 4.87
C PHE A 240 15.30 -15.01 5.76
N ASP A 241 15.22 -14.70 7.05
CA ASP A 241 16.33 -14.89 7.99
C ASP A 241 16.81 -16.35 8.06
N LYS A 242 15.95 -17.31 7.73
CA LYS A 242 16.27 -18.74 7.68
C LYS A 242 16.89 -19.19 6.35
N PHE A 243 16.82 -18.39 5.28
CA PHE A 243 17.32 -18.76 3.94
C PHE A 243 18.83 -18.78 3.81
N TYR A 244 19.49 -17.97 4.61
CA TYR A 244 20.94 -17.82 4.56
C TYR A 244 21.53 -17.96 5.95
N SER A 245 22.61 -18.77 6.10
CA SER A 245 23.46 -18.66 7.29
C SER A 245 24.10 -17.26 7.33
N ASP A 246 24.48 -16.79 8.52
CA ASP A 246 25.12 -15.47 8.66
C ASP A 246 26.44 -15.37 7.89
N GLU A 247 27.18 -16.47 7.81
CA GLU A 247 28.39 -16.58 7.01
C GLU A 247 28.09 -16.40 5.51
N THR A 248 27.11 -17.16 4.99
CA THR A 248 26.69 -17.06 3.58
C THR A 248 26.18 -15.66 3.25
N TYR A 249 25.36 -15.10 4.13
CA TYR A 249 24.83 -13.74 3.98
C TYR A 249 25.95 -12.71 3.92
N SER A 250 26.89 -12.75 4.88
CA SER A 250 28.02 -11.82 4.93
C SER A 250 28.94 -11.92 3.70
N LYS A 251 29.20 -13.15 3.20
CA LYS A 251 29.96 -13.38 1.98
C LYS A 251 29.26 -12.80 0.75
N LYS A 252 27.94 -13.07 0.61
CA LYS A 252 27.13 -12.56 -0.51
C LYS A 252 27.05 -11.03 -0.50
N LEU A 253 26.88 -10.39 0.67
CA LEU A 253 26.88 -8.92 0.78
C LEU A 253 28.19 -8.31 0.28
N LYS A 254 29.34 -8.89 0.68
CA LYS A 254 30.66 -8.42 0.24
C LYS A 254 30.81 -8.54 -1.28
N ASN A 255 30.34 -9.64 -1.86
CA ASN A 255 30.39 -9.85 -3.31
C ASN A 255 29.50 -8.84 -4.05
N VAL A 256 28.27 -8.67 -3.63
CA VAL A 256 27.32 -7.70 -4.23
C VAL A 256 27.88 -6.29 -4.14
N LYS A 257 28.46 -5.92 -2.98
CA LYS A 257 29.09 -4.60 -2.84
C LYS A 257 30.29 -4.43 -3.76
N LYS A 258 31.11 -5.46 -3.92
CA LYS A 258 32.31 -5.43 -4.75
C LYS A 258 32.00 -5.41 -6.26
N GLU A 259 31.05 -6.24 -6.69
CA GLU A 259 30.76 -6.47 -8.12
C GLU A 259 29.75 -5.48 -8.68
N ASP A 260 28.68 -5.18 -7.91
CA ASP A 260 27.55 -4.38 -8.36
C ASP A 260 27.48 -2.98 -7.70
N ASP A 261 28.31 -2.70 -6.70
CA ASP A 261 28.31 -1.51 -5.84
C ASP A 261 26.93 -1.23 -5.20
N VAL A 262 26.24 -2.29 -4.78
CA VAL A 262 24.92 -2.22 -4.14
C VAL A 262 25.03 -2.55 -2.65
N VAL A 263 24.30 -1.78 -1.82
CA VAL A 263 24.15 -2.00 -0.38
C VAL A 263 22.79 -2.63 -0.10
N LEU A 264 22.80 -3.75 0.62
CA LEU A 264 21.60 -4.48 1.01
C LEU A 264 21.47 -4.55 2.54
N TYR A 265 20.24 -4.50 3.06
CA TYR A 265 19.99 -4.26 4.49
C TYR A 265 19.54 -5.49 5.29
N SER A 266 19.09 -6.55 4.60
CA SER A 266 18.57 -7.76 5.22
C SER A 266 18.71 -8.97 4.31
N LYS A 267 18.51 -10.17 4.85
CA LYS A 267 18.47 -11.41 4.07
C LYS A 267 17.31 -11.41 3.07
N GLU A 268 16.15 -10.83 3.45
CA GLU A 268 15.04 -10.57 2.54
C GLU A 268 15.46 -9.68 1.36
N HIS A 269 16.13 -8.58 1.65
CA HIS A 269 16.59 -7.64 0.62
C HIS A 269 17.60 -8.29 -0.33
N LEU A 270 18.50 -9.13 0.21
CA LEU A 270 19.43 -9.93 -0.58
C LEU A 270 18.67 -10.89 -1.51
N TYR A 271 17.68 -11.61 -1.00
CA TYR A 271 16.89 -12.54 -1.81
C TYR A 271 16.18 -11.83 -2.96
N TYR A 272 15.57 -10.66 -2.70
CA TYR A 272 14.92 -9.87 -3.75
C TYR A 272 15.92 -9.33 -4.78
N TYR A 273 17.10 -8.93 -4.34
CA TYR A 273 18.16 -8.51 -5.23
C TYR A 273 18.66 -9.66 -6.11
N GLU A 274 18.86 -10.85 -5.58
CA GLU A 274 19.26 -12.01 -6.37
C GLU A 274 18.22 -12.37 -7.43
N ILE A 275 16.93 -12.26 -7.13
CA ILE A 275 15.86 -12.43 -8.13
C ILE A 275 15.91 -11.29 -9.16
N PHE A 276 16.03 -10.04 -8.73
CA PHE A 276 16.13 -8.91 -9.63
C PHE A 276 17.26 -9.12 -10.65
N ARG A 277 18.43 -9.56 -10.19
CA ARG A 277 19.60 -9.81 -11.04
C ARG A 277 19.46 -10.99 -12.01
N LYS A 278 18.50 -11.88 -11.82
CA LYS A 278 18.16 -12.90 -12.83
C LYS A 278 17.47 -12.32 -14.07
N HIS A 279 16.82 -11.17 -13.93
CA HIS A 279 15.96 -10.59 -14.97
C HIS A 279 16.45 -9.24 -15.48
N PHE A 280 17.23 -8.52 -14.70
CA PHE A 280 17.65 -7.15 -14.99
C PHE A 280 19.15 -6.98 -14.79
N ASP A 281 19.74 -6.01 -15.45
CA ASP A 281 21.13 -5.61 -15.26
C ASP A 281 21.32 -4.87 -13.91
N VAL A 282 22.56 -4.61 -13.53
CA VAL A 282 22.88 -3.85 -12.30
C VAL A 282 22.21 -2.46 -12.34
N PRO A 283 21.72 -1.95 -11.20
CA PRO A 283 20.99 -0.69 -11.18
C PRO A 283 21.75 0.49 -11.79
N SER A 284 23.06 0.53 -11.62
CA SER A 284 23.94 1.56 -12.19
C SER A 284 23.89 1.65 -13.73
N LYS A 285 23.68 0.51 -14.42
CA LYS A 285 23.53 0.47 -15.87
C LYS A 285 22.14 0.84 -16.35
N LEU A 286 21.15 0.75 -15.48
CA LEU A 286 19.77 1.13 -15.77
C LEU A 286 19.52 2.63 -15.50
N ASN A 287 20.51 3.32 -14.95
CA ASN A 287 20.41 4.71 -14.57
C ASN A 287 20.70 5.64 -15.75
N GLN A 288 19.81 6.63 -15.96
CA GLN A 288 19.95 7.67 -16.97
C GLN A 288 20.15 9.07 -16.36
N SER A 289 20.17 9.21 -15.04
CA SER A 289 20.26 10.47 -14.30
C SER A 289 21.67 10.74 -13.78
N SER A 290 22.05 12.02 -13.67
CA SER A 290 23.27 12.45 -12.98
C SER A 290 23.18 12.32 -11.47
N THR A 291 21.97 12.26 -10.91
CA THR A 291 21.75 12.07 -9.46
C THR A 291 21.54 10.61 -9.16
N GLN A 292 22.42 10.03 -8.36
CA GLN A 292 22.45 8.60 -8.07
C GLN A 292 22.14 8.29 -6.61
N CYS A 293 21.40 7.21 -6.40
CA CYS A 293 21.21 6.64 -5.07
C CYS A 293 22.56 6.17 -4.50
N PRO A 294 22.96 6.61 -3.30
CA PRO A 294 24.23 6.20 -2.72
C PRO A 294 24.34 4.70 -2.47
N ASP A 295 23.22 3.98 -2.35
CA ASP A 295 23.22 2.54 -2.03
C ASP A 295 23.13 1.63 -3.25
N CYS A 296 22.41 2.00 -4.31
CA CYS A 296 22.26 1.13 -5.48
C CYS A 296 22.68 1.78 -6.80
N LYS A 297 23.10 3.04 -6.79
CA LYS A 297 23.53 3.80 -7.97
C LYS A 297 22.47 4.00 -9.05
N TYR A 298 21.22 3.63 -8.78
CA TYR A 298 20.08 3.93 -9.65
C TYR A 298 19.71 5.42 -9.54
N GLU A 299 18.90 5.89 -10.48
CA GLU A 299 18.35 7.24 -10.47
C GLU A 299 17.76 7.60 -9.09
N PHE A 300 18.11 8.77 -8.63
CA PHE A 300 17.69 9.30 -7.35
C PHE A 300 17.08 10.67 -7.52
N ASN A 301 15.80 10.79 -7.27
CA ASN A 301 15.11 12.07 -7.33
C ASN A 301 14.76 12.53 -5.92
N SER A 302 15.53 13.51 -5.42
CA SER A 302 15.34 14.11 -4.08
C SER A 302 14.02 14.89 -3.95
N ASP A 303 13.42 15.30 -5.08
CA ASP A 303 12.23 16.14 -5.09
C ASP A 303 10.92 15.35 -5.01
N LEU A 304 10.99 14.03 -5.18
CA LEU A 304 9.83 13.17 -5.00
C LEU A 304 9.52 12.99 -3.52
N PRO A 305 8.37 13.48 -3.02
CA PRO A 305 7.95 13.20 -1.67
C PRO A 305 7.77 11.70 -1.52
N THR A 306 8.34 11.16 -0.49
CA THR A 306 8.22 9.76 -0.16
C THR A 306 6.99 9.55 0.71
N TYR A 307 6.22 8.53 0.43
CA TYR A 307 5.04 8.14 1.22
C TYR A 307 5.37 7.75 2.67
N SER A 308 6.63 7.71 3.03
CA SER A 308 7.12 7.28 4.34
C SER A 308 8.02 8.29 5.02
N THR A 309 7.86 9.58 4.79
CA THR A 309 8.70 10.57 5.46
C THR A 309 8.43 10.63 6.95
N ARG A 310 9.29 9.99 7.72
CA ARG A 310 9.52 10.40 9.09
C ARG A 310 10.31 11.72 9.06
N ARG A 311 9.78 12.76 9.67
CA ARG A 311 10.33 14.05 10.16
C ARG A 311 11.33 14.87 9.33
N TYR A 312 11.96 14.35 8.29
CA TYR A 312 13.01 15.11 7.57
C TYR A 312 12.95 14.72 6.11
N GLY A 313 12.67 15.58 5.18
CA GLY A 313 12.62 15.40 3.73
C GLY A 313 13.66 14.40 3.17
N LEU A 314 13.39 13.11 3.31
CA LEU A 314 14.39 12.09 3.22
C LEU A 314 14.32 11.36 1.90
N GLU A 315 15.47 11.21 1.37
CA GLU A 315 15.86 10.53 0.16
C GLU A 315 15.38 9.07 0.12
N TYR A 316 14.34 8.78 -0.63
CA TYR A 316 13.81 7.44 -0.86
C TYR A 316 14.18 6.96 -2.25
N CYS A 317 14.80 5.80 -2.34
CA CYS A 317 15.08 5.17 -3.62
C CYS A 317 14.01 4.14 -3.97
N ARG A 318 13.31 4.35 -5.08
CA ARG A 318 12.29 3.39 -5.56
C ARG A 318 12.89 2.06 -6.01
N MET A 319 14.14 2.04 -6.44
CA MET A 319 14.83 0.83 -6.90
C MET A 319 15.14 -0.12 -5.73
N CYS A 320 15.75 0.37 -4.65
CA CYS A 320 16.24 -0.46 -3.55
C CYS A 320 15.48 -0.27 -2.23
N GLY A 321 14.56 0.68 -2.14
CA GLY A 321 13.85 0.95 -0.89
C GLY A 321 14.70 1.65 0.17
N ARG A 322 15.83 2.29 -0.20
CA ARG A 322 16.67 3.03 0.73
C ARG A 322 15.85 4.01 1.55
N PHE A 323 16.04 3.95 2.86
CA PHE A 323 15.67 4.98 3.83
C PHE A 323 16.90 5.45 4.60
N PRO A 324 17.06 6.74 4.89
CA PRO A 324 18.23 7.28 5.58
C PRO A 324 18.41 6.82 7.03
N TYR A 325 17.50 6.03 7.59
CA TYR A 325 17.57 5.55 8.99
C TYR A 325 17.90 4.07 9.16
N ILE A 326 18.11 3.35 8.08
CA ILE A 326 18.59 1.99 8.20
C ILE A 326 20.12 2.07 8.22
N LYS A 327 20.67 2.35 9.40
CA LYS A 327 22.07 2.07 9.74
C LYS A 327 22.16 0.72 10.39
#